data_e06c6d322279aef4b01f92bd305db8cb
#
_entry.id   e06c6d322279aef4b01f92bd305db8cb
#
_cell.length_a   1.000
_cell.length_b   1.000
_cell.length_c   1.000
_cell.angle_alpha   90.00
_cell.angle_beta   90.00
_cell.angle_gamma   90.00
#
_symmetry.space_group_name_H-M   'P 1'
#
loop_
_entity.id
_entity.type
_entity.pdbx_description
1 polymer ?
#
loop_
_entity_poly.entity_id
_entity_poly.type
_entity_poly.pdbx_seq_one_letter_code
_entity_poly.pdbx_strand_id
1 'polypeptide(L)'
;LTCASKLSSYAGYGPDLIYIPEHTFCLNEFLEDVKNIYSKKQKVLVAVSEGIRDEDGNYLLQKRLYNQNDNFGHLQLGGVGVVLAEMVNKELGLPVRSVELNILQRSAAHILSKTDITEAYNAGKYGIKIYLKGYTDKMVTISRTSNSPYRVKYTITPLASIANYVKPVPNSWINERGNNIT
;
A
#
# COMPACT_ATOMS: atom_id res chain seq x y z
N LEU A 1 2.40 2.02 -0.69
CA LEU A 1 1.66 3.28 -0.81
C LEU A 1 0.89 3.59 0.48
N THR A 2 0.03 2.68 0.97
CA THR A 2 -0.80 2.92 2.17
C THR A 2 0.06 3.34 3.36
N CYS A 3 1.12 2.60 3.68
CA CYS A 3 2.08 2.98 4.72
C CYS A 3 2.73 4.36 4.44
N ALA A 4 3.14 4.62 3.20
CA ALA A 4 3.77 5.87 2.82
C ALA A 4 2.84 7.10 2.93
N SER A 5 1.51 6.91 2.97
CA SER A 5 0.56 8.00 3.19
C SER A 5 0.79 8.72 4.52
N LYS A 6 1.45 8.06 5.50
CA LYS A 6 1.88 8.68 6.75
C LYS A 6 2.77 9.90 6.53
N LEU A 7 3.59 9.92 5.47
CA LEU A 7 4.50 11.02 5.20
C LEU A 7 3.78 12.37 5.01
N SER A 8 2.52 12.35 4.53
CA SER A 8 1.72 13.58 4.40
C SER A 8 1.36 14.21 5.74
N SER A 9 1.44 13.46 6.85
CA SER A 9 1.21 13.97 8.20
C SER A 9 2.25 15.01 8.63
N TYR A 10 3.47 14.91 8.10
CA TYR A 10 4.54 15.91 8.38
C TYR A 10 4.23 17.29 7.78
N ALA A 11 3.39 17.35 6.75
CA ALA A 11 2.90 18.59 6.17
C ALA A 11 1.56 19.06 6.76
N GLY A 12 1.08 18.44 7.84
CA GLY A 12 -0.21 18.75 8.46
C GLY A 12 -1.41 18.11 7.75
N TYR A 13 -1.17 17.29 6.74
CA TYR A 13 -2.17 16.55 5.98
C TYR A 13 -1.89 15.06 6.14
N GLY A 14 -2.89 14.22 6.06
CA GLY A 14 -2.65 12.79 6.09
C GLY A 14 -3.78 12.03 6.76
N PRO A 15 -3.77 10.71 6.61
CA PRO A 15 -4.77 9.88 7.26
C PRO A 15 -4.61 9.91 8.79
N ASP A 16 -5.75 9.88 9.46
CA ASP A 16 -5.83 9.71 10.91
C ASP A 16 -5.57 8.26 11.29
N LEU A 17 -5.99 7.32 10.43
CA LEU A 17 -5.85 5.88 10.59
C LEU A 17 -5.23 5.27 9.34
N ILE A 18 -4.34 4.28 9.53
CA ILE A 18 -3.66 3.55 8.46
C ILE A 18 -3.71 2.06 8.78
N TYR A 19 -4.41 1.29 7.94
CA TYR A 19 -4.51 -0.17 8.08
C TYR A 19 -3.78 -0.86 6.92
N ILE A 20 -2.89 -1.78 7.27
CA ILE A 20 -2.03 -2.51 6.33
C ILE A 20 -2.11 -4.02 6.59
N PRO A 21 -1.74 -4.86 5.60
CA PRO A 21 -1.93 -6.33 5.69
C PRO A 21 -1.08 -7.01 6.74
N GLU A 22 -0.01 -6.35 7.20
CA GLU A 22 0.96 -6.90 8.15
C GLU A 22 0.42 -6.97 9.58
N HIS A 23 -0.71 -6.34 9.85
CA HIS A 23 -1.40 -6.42 11.12
C HIS A 23 -2.82 -6.94 10.92
N THR A 24 -3.27 -7.82 11.82
CA THR A 24 -4.64 -8.37 11.81
C THR A 24 -5.65 -7.24 11.99
N PHE A 25 -6.66 -7.21 11.12
CA PHE A 25 -7.70 -6.20 11.15
C PHE A 25 -8.89 -6.66 12.00
N CYS A 26 -9.20 -5.90 13.05
CA CYS A 26 -10.40 -6.10 13.88
C CYS A 26 -11.43 -5.03 13.57
N LEU A 27 -12.61 -5.43 13.09
CA LEU A 27 -13.68 -4.50 12.72
C LEU A 27 -14.19 -3.68 13.90
N ASN A 28 -14.33 -4.29 15.07
CA ASN A 28 -14.84 -3.58 16.26
C ASN A 28 -13.86 -2.48 16.71
N GLU A 29 -12.55 -2.78 16.69
CA GLU A 29 -11.52 -1.78 17.01
C GLU A 29 -11.49 -0.65 15.96
N PHE A 30 -11.64 -0.98 14.70
CA PHE A 30 -11.75 0.01 13.63
C PHE A 30 -12.93 0.97 13.83
N LEU A 31 -14.11 0.45 14.14
CA LEU A 31 -15.30 1.27 14.39
C LEU A 31 -15.13 2.16 15.63
N GLU A 32 -14.51 1.63 16.68
CA GLU A 32 -14.18 2.40 17.88
C GLU A 32 -13.19 3.53 17.57
N ASP A 33 -12.13 3.25 16.82
CA ASP A 33 -11.12 4.24 16.39
C ASP A 33 -11.75 5.36 15.58
N VAL A 34 -12.60 5.01 14.59
CA VAL A 34 -13.34 5.98 13.78
C VAL A 34 -14.23 6.85 14.67
N LYS A 35 -15.01 6.25 15.56
CA LYS A 35 -15.90 6.95 16.50
C LYS A 35 -15.13 7.93 17.39
N ASN A 36 -14.01 7.48 17.97
CA ASN A 36 -13.17 8.26 18.86
C ASN A 36 -12.54 9.47 18.17
N ILE A 37 -12.09 9.32 16.93
CA ILE A 37 -11.51 10.42 16.15
C ILE A 37 -12.62 11.37 15.70
N TYR A 38 -13.73 10.82 15.19
CA TYR A 38 -14.85 11.63 14.72
C TYR A 38 -15.43 12.51 15.83
N SER A 39 -15.57 12.00 17.06
CA SER A 39 -16.07 12.77 18.20
C SER A 39 -15.23 14.01 18.50
N LYS A 40 -13.91 13.95 18.22
CA LYS A 40 -12.97 15.04 18.49
C LYS A 40 -12.80 15.99 17.30
N LYS A 41 -12.78 15.47 16.06
CA LYS A 41 -12.40 16.24 14.87
C LYS A 41 -13.55 16.49 13.91
N GLN A 42 -14.70 15.82 14.07
CA GLN A 42 -15.85 15.82 13.15
C GLN A 42 -15.49 15.42 11.71
N LYS A 43 -14.34 14.79 11.54
CA LYS A 43 -13.85 14.22 10.28
C LYS A 43 -12.84 13.12 10.58
N VAL A 44 -12.80 12.10 9.73
CA VAL A 44 -11.80 11.03 9.81
C VAL A 44 -11.34 10.70 8.39
N LEU A 45 -10.04 10.63 8.19
CA LEU A 45 -9.43 10.14 6.97
C LEU A 45 -8.74 8.81 7.25
N VAL A 46 -9.18 7.76 6.58
CA VAL A 46 -8.62 6.42 6.70
C VAL A 46 -7.90 6.04 5.43
N ALA A 47 -6.65 5.61 5.54
CA ALA A 47 -5.93 4.93 4.48
C ALA A 47 -5.92 3.44 4.75
N VAL A 48 -6.39 2.64 3.81
CA VAL A 48 -6.50 1.19 3.96
C VAL A 48 -5.90 0.48 2.75
N SER A 49 -5.18 -0.62 3.02
CA SER A 49 -4.70 -1.50 1.96
C SER A 49 -5.75 -2.54 1.59
N GLU A 50 -5.86 -2.87 0.30
CA GLU A 50 -6.75 -3.91 -0.21
C GLU A 50 -6.50 -5.29 0.41
N GLY A 51 -5.28 -5.56 0.85
CA GLY A 51 -4.85 -6.85 1.37
C GLY A 51 -5.06 -7.08 2.85
N ILE A 52 -5.81 -6.21 3.57
CA ILE A 52 -6.07 -6.43 5.00
C ILE A 52 -6.84 -7.72 5.24
N ARG A 53 -6.52 -8.39 6.36
CA ARG A 53 -7.09 -9.67 6.75
C ARG A 53 -7.69 -9.59 8.14
N ASP A 54 -8.77 -10.35 8.33
CA ASP A 54 -9.42 -10.53 9.62
C ASP A 54 -8.64 -11.50 10.54
N GLU A 55 -9.18 -11.76 11.72
CA GLU A 55 -8.58 -12.66 12.72
C GLU A 55 -8.46 -14.11 12.25
N ASP A 56 -9.30 -14.52 11.29
CA ASP A 56 -9.27 -15.85 10.68
C ASP A 56 -8.27 -15.93 9.50
N GLY A 57 -7.58 -14.84 9.19
CA GLY A 57 -6.64 -14.73 8.08
C GLY A 57 -7.29 -14.56 6.71
N ASN A 58 -8.62 -14.38 6.64
CA ASN A 58 -9.34 -14.17 5.40
C ASN A 58 -9.22 -12.71 4.96
N TYR A 59 -9.13 -12.49 3.65
CA TYR A 59 -9.27 -11.14 3.12
C TYR A 59 -10.66 -10.57 3.44
N LEU A 60 -10.73 -9.32 3.87
CA LEU A 60 -12.00 -8.69 4.25
C LEU A 60 -13.05 -8.72 3.11
N LEU A 61 -12.59 -8.76 1.87
CA LEU A 61 -13.41 -8.87 0.66
C LEU A 61 -13.85 -10.29 0.32
N GLN A 62 -13.19 -11.32 0.81
CA GLN A 62 -13.49 -12.71 0.45
C GLN A 62 -14.92 -13.12 0.82
N LYS A 63 -15.48 -12.50 1.84
CA LYS A 63 -16.89 -12.68 2.23
C LYS A 63 -17.91 -12.15 1.19
N ARG A 64 -17.46 -11.34 0.22
CA ARG A 64 -18.33 -10.68 -0.78
C ARG A 64 -18.08 -11.11 -2.23
N LEU A 65 -16.88 -11.59 -2.56
CA LEU A 65 -16.47 -11.92 -3.92
C LEU A 65 -16.06 -13.40 -4.02
N TYR A 66 -17.01 -14.27 -4.29
CA TYR A 66 -16.74 -15.64 -4.73
C TYR A 66 -16.02 -15.59 -6.09
N ASN A 67 -14.76 -16.09 -6.15
CA ASN A 67 -14.06 -16.55 -7.35
C ASN A 67 -13.77 -15.52 -8.47
N GLN A 68 -12.90 -14.53 -8.22
CA GLN A 68 -12.22 -13.83 -9.29
C GLN A 68 -10.71 -13.91 -9.09
N ASN A 69 -10.08 -14.97 -9.60
CA ASN A 69 -8.63 -15.04 -9.72
C ASN A 69 -8.21 -14.44 -11.07
N ASP A 70 -7.06 -13.79 -11.11
CA ASP A 70 -6.41 -13.39 -12.35
C ASP A 70 -5.84 -14.62 -13.09
N ASN A 71 -5.30 -14.39 -14.29
CA ASN A 71 -4.70 -15.46 -15.12
C ASN A 71 -3.49 -16.14 -14.48
N PHE A 72 -2.96 -15.62 -13.37
CA PHE A 72 -1.83 -16.16 -12.61
C PHE A 72 -2.27 -16.82 -11.29
N GLY A 73 -3.59 -16.93 -11.05
CA GLY A 73 -4.15 -17.53 -9.84
C GLY A 73 -4.18 -16.60 -8.62
N HIS A 74 -3.90 -15.30 -8.79
CA HIS A 74 -4.01 -14.33 -7.71
C HIS A 74 -5.44 -13.82 -7.58
N LEU A 75 -5.91 -13.70 -6.33
CA LEU A 75 -7.22 -13.13 -6.04
C LEU A 75 -7.24 -11.64 -6.45
N GLN A 76 -8.20 -11.26 -7.28
CA GLN A 76 -8.43 -9.85 -7.59
C GLN A 76 -9.08 -9.18 -6.39
N LEU A 77 -8.29 -8.36 -5.67
CA LEU A 77 -8.75 -7.58 -4.54
C LEU A 77 -9.22 -6.20 -5.04
N GLY A 78 -10.37 -5.76 -4.57
CA GLY A 78 -10.89 -4.41 -4.85
C GLY A 78 -12.15 -4.13 -4.05
N GLY A 79 -12.34 -2.87 -3.61
CA GLY A 79 -13.55 -2.46 -2.89
C GLY A 79 -13.50 -2.57 -1.37
N VAL A 80 -12.35 -2.82 -0.73
CA VAL A 80 -12.22 -2.77 0.75
C VAL A 80 -12.74 -1.45 1.30
N GLY A 81 -12.39 -0.34 0.67
CA GLY A 81 -12.86 0.98 1.07
C GLY A 81 -14.39 1.10 1.04
N VAL A 82 -15.05 0.49 0.05
CA VAL A 82 -16.53 0.48 -0.05
C VAL A 82 -17.13 -0.34 1.08
N VAL A 83 -16.58 -1.53 1.36
CA VAL A 83 -17.07 -2.40 2.45
C VAL A 83 -16.95 -1.69 3.80
N LEU A 84 -15.81 -1.08 4.10
CA LEU A 84 -15.61 -0.34 5.34
C LEU A 84 -16.53 0.88 5.43
N ALA A 85 -16.75 1.60 4.32
CA ALA A 85 -17.67 2.72 4.28
C ALA A 85 -19.12 2.31 4.62
N GLU A 86 -19.58 1.18 4.06
CA GLU A 86 -20.91 0.63 4.37
C GLU A 86 -21.02 0.23 5.84
N MET A 87 -19.97 -0.39 6.40
CA MET A 87 -19.94 -0.78 7.81
C MET A 87 -19.98 0.43 8.74
N VAL A 88 -19.19 1.46 8.48
CA VAL A 88 -19.22 2.71 9.27
C VAL A 88 -20.59 3.39 9.18
N ASN A 89 -21.19 3.46 7.98
CA ASN A 89 -22.51 4.04 7.82
C ASN A 89 -23.57 3.26 8.59
N LYS A 90 -23.55 1.92 8.49
CA LYS A 90 -24.52 1.05 9.14
C LYS A 90 -24.41 1.09 10.67
N GLU A 91 -23.21 0.97 11.21
CA GLU A 91 -22.98 0.80 12.66
C GLU A 91 -22.87 2.14 13.41
N LEU A 92 -22.38 3.19 12.75
CA LEU A 92 -22.17 4.51 13.37
C LEU A 92 -23.12 5.59 12.86
N GLY A 93 -23.89 5.33 11.79
CA GLY A 93 -24.77 6.33 11.16
C GLY A 93 -24.03 7.49 10.51
N LEU A 94 -22.71 7.37 10.26
CA LEU A 94 -21.89 8.43 9.71
C LEU A 94 -21.87 8.39 8.19
N PRO A 95 -21.93 9.56 7.50
CA PRO A 95 -21.78 9.62 6.06
C PRO A 95 -20.31 9.35 5.69
N VAL A 96 -20.07 8.40 4.78
CA VAL A 96 -18.73 8.00 4.36
C VAL A 96 -18.60 8.06 2.85
N ARG A 97 -17.43 8.44 2.38
CA ARG A 97 -17.03 8.33 0.97
C ARG A 97 -15.81 7.44 0.85
N SER A 98 -15.89 6.43 0.01
CA SER A 98 -14.76 5.60 -0.38
C SER A 98 -14.12 6.15 -1.65
N VAL A 99 -12.79 6.19 -1.69
CA VAL A 99 -12.01 6.57 -2.86
C VAL A 99 -10.98 5.49 -3.13
N GLU A 100 -11.08 4.84 -4.27
CA GLU A 100 -10.08 3.89 -4.75
C GLU A 100 -9.12 4.60 -5.70
N LEU A 101 -7.83 4.63 -5.35
CA LEU A 101 -6.83 5.36 -6.13
C LEU A 101 -6.49 4.70 -7.46
N ASN A 102 -6.62 3.39 -7.59
CA ASN A 102 -6.49 2.62 -8.82
C ASN A 102 -5.48 3.23 -9.83
N ILE A 103 -5.98 3.67 -10.99
CA ILE A 103 -5.19 4.30 -12.06
C ILE A 103 -4.73 5.71 -11.68
N LEU A 104 -5.43 6.43 -10.82
CA LEU A 104 -5.12 7.82 -10.47
C LEU A 104 -3.68 7.97 -9.98
N GLN A 105 -3.20 7.09 -9.12
CA GLN A 105 -1.83 7.10 -8.62
C GLN A 105 -0.78 6.83 -9.70
N ARG A 106 -1.14 6.16 -10.79
CA ARG A 106 -0.25 5.82 -11.92
C ARG A 106 -0.28 6.86 -13.01
N SER A 107 -1.35 7.62 -13.10
CA SER A 107 -1.60 8.59 -14.19
C SER A 107 -1.39 10.05 -13.78
N ALA A 108 -1.06 10.32 -12.51
CA ALA A 108 -0.91 11.67 -11.97
C ALA A 108 0.45 12.29 -12.34
N ALA A 109 0.70 12.48 -13.63
CA ALA A 109 1.98 12.99 -14.15
C ALA A 109 2.38 14.36 -13.59
N HIS A 110 1.42 15.17 -13.14
CA HIS A 110 1.63 16.51 -12.58
C HIS A 110 2.22 16.53 -11.17
N ILE A 111 2.22 15.39 -10.46
CA ILE A 111 2.75 15.26 -9.09
C ILE A 111 3.85 14.19 -8.97
N LEU A 112 4.48 13.83 -10.07
CA LEU A 112 5.56 12.84 -10.08
C LEU A 112 6.83 13.38 -9.41
N SER A 113 7.47 12.53 -8.61
CA SER A 113 8.79 12.81 -8.07
C SER A 113 9.84 12.75 -9.19
N LYS A 114 10.67 13.81 -9.29
CA LYS A 114 11.78 13.84 -10.24
C LYS A 114 12.77 12.69 -10.01
N THR A 115 12.99 12.31 -8.76
CA THR A 115 13.83 11.18 -8.39
C THR A 115 13.26 9.89 -8.94
N ASP A 116 11.97 9.62 -8.72
CA ASP A 116 11.33 8.39 -9.17
C ASP A 116 11.32 8.25 -10.68
N ILE A 117 11.05 9.35 -11.42
CA ILE A 117 11.11 9.37 -12.89
C ILE A 117 12.53 9.06 -13.36
N THR A 118 13.54 9.69 -12.76
CA THR A 118 14.93 9.49 -13.13
C THR A 118 15.39 8.06 -12.84
N GLU A 119 14.99 7.52 -11.71
CA GLU A 119 15.32 6.14 -11.33
C GLU A 119 14.63 5.12 -12.24
N ALA A 120 13.35 5.31 -12.54
CA ALA A 120 12.61 4.46 -13.46
C ALA A 120 13.25 4.45 -14.87
N TYR A 121 13.58 5.63 -15.41
CA TYR A 121 14.27 5.75 -16.70
C TYR A 121 15.62 5.04 -16.69
N ASN A 122 16.44 5.28 -15.68
CA ASN A 122 17.75 4.67 -15.58
C ASN A 122 17.69 3.16 -15.34
N ALA A 123 16.69 2.67 -14.62
CA ALA A 123 16.46 1.23 -14.44
C ALA A 123 16.14 0.56 -15.79
N GLY A 124 15.26 1.16 -16.61
CA GLY A 124 14.98 0.69 -17.95
C GLY A 124 16.21 0.69 -18.86
N LYS A 125 16.95 1.80 -18.87
CA LYS A 125 18.22 1.92 -19.63
C LYS A 125 19.25 0.87 -19.19
N TYR A 126 19.36 0.62 -17.89
CA TYR A 126 20.25 -0.41 -17.37
C TYR A 126 19.79 -1.81 -17.77
N GLY A 127 18.50 -2.08 -17.78
CA GLY A 127 17.91 -3.35 -18.23
C GLY A 127 18.31 -3.67 -19.69
N ILE A 128 18.15 -2.70 -20.60
CA ILE A 128 18.60 -2.87 -21.99
C ILE A 128 20.10 -3.12 -22.07
N LYS A 129 20.91 -2.38 -21.30
CA LYS A 129 22.37 -2.56 -21.27
C LYS A 129 22.79 -3.98 -20.86
N ILE A 130 22.14 -4.56 -19.84
CA ILE A 130 22.48 -5.92 -19.39
C ILE A 130 21.95 -6.98 -20.35
N TYR A 131 20.78 -6.77 -20.95
CA TYR A 131 20.28 -7.64 -22.02
C TYR A 131 21.26 -7.75 -23.20
N LEU A 132 21.77 -6.62 -23.68
CA LEU A 132 22.78 -6.58 -24.75
C LEU A 132 24.11 -7.26 -24.36
N LYS A 133 24.37 -7.48 -23.07
CA LYS A 133 25.50 -8.27 -22.58
C LYS A 133 25.19 -9.77 -22.44
N GLY A 134 24.02 -10.22 -22.90
CA GLY A 134 23.60 -11.62 -22.88
C GLY A 134 23.00 -12.09 -21.55
N TYR A 135 22.68 -11.21 -20.62
CA TYR A 135 22.00 -11.60 -19.37
C TYR A 135 20.50 -11.79 -19.60
N THR A 136 19.99 -12.96 -19.23
CA THR A 136 18.56 -13.30 -19.21
C THR A 136 18.14 -13.69 -17.79
N ASP A 137 16.85 -13.81 -17.54
CA ASP A 137 16.27 -14.25 -16.24
C ASP A 137 16.72 -13.40 -15.05
N LYS A 138 16.89 -12.10 -15.29
CA LYS A 138 17.32 -11.13 -14.28
C LYS A 138 16.31 -10.00 -14.16
N MET A 139 16.09 -9.54 -12.92
CA MET A 139 15.40 -8.30 -12.64
C MET A 139 16.43 -7.21 -12.32
N VAL A 140 16.22 -6.01 -12.84
CA VAL A 140 16.98 -4.82 -12.45
C VAL A 140 16.50 -4.41 -11.03
N THR A 141 17.45 -4.23 -10.16
CA THR A 141 17.20 -3.76 -8.77
C THR A 141 17.85 -2.42 -8.52
N ILE A 142 17.18 -1.58 -7.74
CA ILE A 142 17.67 -0.29 -7.30
C ILE A 142 18.11 -0.43 -5.84
N SER A 143 19.40 -0.26 -5.60
CA SER A 143 19.98 -0.35 -4.25
C SER A 143 20.40 1.02 -3.77
N ARG A 144 19.84 1.49 -2.66
CA ARG A 144 20.27 2.75 -2.04
C ARG A 144 21.67 2.60 -1.44
N THR A 145 22.55 3.52 -1.80
CA THR A 145 23.96 3.52 -1.33
C THR A 145 24.26 4.64 -0.35
N SER A 146 23.46 5.71 -0.34
CA SER A 146 23.59 6.83 0.60
C SER A 146 22.23 7.53 0.78
N ASN A 147 22.01 8.08 1.98
CA ASN A 147 20.82 8.90 2.29
C ASN A 147 21.12 10.41 2.17
N SER A 148 22.34 10.82 2.46
CA SER A 148 22.75 12.23 2.42
C SER A 148 24.16 12.35 1.84
N PRO A 149 24.32 12.82 0.58
CA PRO A 149 23.24 12.99 -0.38
C PRO A 149 22.62 11.64 -0.81
N TYR A 150 21.36 11.67 -1.22
CA TYR A 150 20.69 10.46 -1.71
C TYR A 150 21.37 9.92 -2.98
N ARG A 151 21.72 8.64 -2.96
CA ARG A 151 22.37 7.95 -4.08
C ARG A 151 21.89 6.52 -4.19
N VAL A 152 21.77 6.04 -5.43
CA VAL A 152 21.43 4.67 -5.76
C VAL A 152 22.41 4.06 -6.77
N LYS A 153 22.50 2.75 -6.77
CA LYS A 153 23.13 1.95 -7.84
C LYS A 153 22.14 0.95 -8.43
N TYR A 154 22.30 0.63 -9.69
CA TYR A 154 21.51 -0.37 -10.38
C TYR A 154 22.29 -1.68 -10.39
N THR A 155 21.63 -2.77 -10.02
CA THR A 155 22.18 -4.13 -10.01
C THR A 155 21.20 -5.08 -10.64
N ILE A 156 21.54 -6.34 -10.73
CA ILE A 156 20.65 -7.40 -11.23
C ILE A 156 20.53 -8.51 -10.20
N THR A 157 19.35 -9.11 -10.13
CA THR A 157 19.04 -10.23 -9.25
C THR A 157 18.35 -11.33 -10.07
N PRO A 158 18.65 -12.62 -9.84
CA PRO A 158 17.97 -13.71 -10.51
C PRO A 158 16.45 -13.65 -10.25
N LEU A 159 15.62 -13.82 -11.29
CA LEU A 159 14.16 -13.82 -11.12
C LEU A 159 13.68 -14.91 -10.16
N ALA A 160 14.28 -16.10 -10.21
CA ALA A 160 13.92 -17.21 -9.33
C ALA A 160 14.08 -16.90 -7.83
N SER A 161 14.93 -15.93 -7.47
CA SER A 161 15.15 -15.56 -6.07
C SER A 161 14.17 -14.50 -5.54
N ILE A 162 13.37 -13.91 -6.42
CA ILE A 162 12.47 -12.80 -6.06
C ILE A 162 11.03 -12.98 -6.56
N ALA A 163 10.81 -13.82 -7.56
CA ALA A 163 9.47 -14.07 -8.08
C ALA A 163 8.58 -14.67 -6.99
N ASN A 164 7.37 -14.13 -6.85
CA ASN A 164 6.37 -14.52 -5.85
C ASN A 164 6.76 -14.28 -4.37
N TYR A 165 7.86 -13.58 -4.10
CA TYR A 165 8.18 -13.14 -2.76
C TYR A 165 7.64 -11.73 -2.50
N VAL A 166 7.01 -11.55 -1.34
CA VAL A 166 6.53 -10.27 -0.86
C VAL A 166 7.49 -9.74 0.21
N LYS A 167 7.87 -8.48 0.10
CA LYS A 167 8.61 -7.78 1.16
C LYS A 167 7.62 -7.03 2.04
N PRO A 168 7.34 -7.51 3.25
CA PRO A 168 6.39 -6.85 4.16
C PRO A 168 6.96 -5.53 4.71
N VAL A 169 6.07 -4.69 5.22
CA VAL A 169 6.44 -3.54 6.04
C VAL A 169 6.99 -4.05 7.37
N PRO A 170 8.13 -3.52 7.87
CA PRO A 170 8.67 -3.94 9.15
C PRO A 170 7.68 -3.70 10.30
N ASN A 171 7.48 -4.70 11.16
CA ASN A 171 6.57 -4.59 12.30
C ASN A 171 6.93 -3.42 13.24
N SER A 172 8.22 -3.06 13.32
CA SER A 172 8.68 -1.91 14.10
C SER A 172 8.17 -0.55 13.61
N TRP A 173 7.57 -0.50 12.41
CA TRP A 173 6.96 0.71 11.86
C TRP A 173 5.46 0.80 12.17
N ILE A 174 4.86 -0.28 12.66
CA ILE A 174 3.45 -0.35 12.99
C ILE A 174 3.30 -0.04 14.48
N ASN A 175 2.35 0.82 14.85
CA ASN A 175 2.07 1.06 16.26
C ASN A 175 1.42 -0.17 16.92
N GLU A 176 1.43 -0.24 18.25
CA GLU A 176 0.94 -1.40 19.00
C GLU A 176 -0.52 -1.78 18.68
N ARG A 177 -1.36 -0.78 18.36
CA ARG A 177 -2.77 -1.00 18.00
C ARG A 177 -2.97 -1.40 16.53
N GLY A 178 -1.93 -1.39 15.70
CA GLY A 178 -2.01 -1.76 14.28
C GLY A 178 -2.81 -0.80 13.40
N ASN A 179 -3.13 0.39 13.88
CA ASN A 179 -3.98 1.37 13.22
C ASN A 179 -3.25 2.62 12.71
N ASN A 180 -1.93 2.65 12.82
CA ASN A 180 -1.09 3.74 12.30
C ASN A 180 0.37 3.30 12.14
N ILE A 181 1.13 4.14 11.44
CA ILE A 181 2.57 4.00 11.22
C ILE A 181 3.31 5.01 12.11
N THR A 182 4.36 4.54 12.79
CA THR A 182 5.22 5.36 13.68
C THR A 182 6.24 6.17 12.89
#